data_d0a8bc0dec044c24000f5d8e389835c5
#
_entry.id   d0a8bc0dec044c24000f5d8e389835c5
#
_cell.length_a   1.000
_cell.length_b   1.000
_cell.length_c   1.000
_cell.angle_alpha   90.00
_cell.angle_beta   90.00
_cell.angle_gamma   90.00
#
_symmetry.space_group_name_H-M   'P 1'
#
loop_
_entity.id
_entity.type
_entity.pdbx_description
1 polymer ?
#
loop_
_entity_poly.entity_id
_entity_poly.type
_entity_poly.pdbx_seq_one_letter_code
_entity_poly.pdbx_strand_id
1 'polypeptide(L)'
;MASRIQEADPLSDPSLKPAPSAATPALKRPTDRDTQRKTEASTVAVKSPQSGLRNHVAASALSMGVHIIVLLAMALVVSDPPKEEKPRFIVSTAPEVAEEFEEFEVEVPLNQPEAAQDVSDAVVMPDSNVDVQVVSNATDLDAAPLSVELTDFSSETATSSDLLSSVGAIGGKATGIGGRSNPKVRQQLVSTGGGTPQSEAAVEAALKWFINHQLPDGSWSFDLTRCPTCNGQCTHSGIMKGNTAGPTALAILPFLGRGYTQLEGPYKKQLEYGLNALATKVVAGKGNAGEGCYVQGLTGICLSEAYAMTQDNRLQLPAQLAINYVMASQDPAGGGWGYSFRAPGDTSIFGWNLVALKSGHLAYLAVDPLSVKRAVGFLESVQSDEGSGYGYRGPGNSPALSAVGLLSRMYLGWKKDHPALERGLDRLAKAGPNANLYYDYYATQVLHHVEGERWTAWNNKMRDSLIKAQSTTGHEAGSWYEGFGEQSHGAHGGRIYCTSLATMILEVYYRHMPIYSQQSVDEDFKE
;
A
#
# COMPACT_ATOMS: atom_id res chain seq x y z
N MET A 1 49.81 -28.82 40.21
CA MET A 1 50.94 -28.37 39.39
C MET A 1 50.51 -27.16 38.62
N ALA A 2 51.02 -26.03 39.09
CA ALA A 2 50.73 -24.69 38.51
C ALA A 2 51.72 -24.41 37.37
N SER A 3 51.29 -23.79 36.31
CA SER A 3 52.19 -22.90 35.54
C SER A 3 51.38 -21.76 34.97
N ARG A 4 51.73 -20.59 35.48
CA ARG A 4 51.44 -19.24 34.94
C ARG A 4 52.11 -19.11 33.58
N ILE A 5 51.46 -18.44 32.64
CA ILE A 5 52.11 -17.75 31.58
C ILE A 5 51.58 -16.30 31.55
N GLN A 6 52.57 -15.40 31.51
CA GLN A 6 52.53 -13.96 31.68
C GLN A 6 51.88 -13.23 30.49
N GLU A 7 51.27 -12.10 30.86
CA GLU A 7 51.02 -10.94 30.01
C GLU A 7 52.31 -10.47 29.28
N ALA A 8 52.18 -10.11 28.04
CA ALA A 8 53.15 -9.30 27.31
C ALA A 8 52.40 -8.17 26.59
N ASP A 9 52.65 -6.97 27.10
CA ASP A 9 52.29 -5.67 26.54
C ASP A 9 53.36 -5.32 25.44
N PRO A 10 53.02 -4.87 24.26
CA PRO A 10 53.99 -4.24 23.35
C PRO A 10 53.82 -2.73 23.35
N LEU A 11 54.81 -2.08 23.86
CA LEU A 11 55.17 -0.69 23.84
C LEU A 11 55.26 -0.11 22.41
N SER A 12 54.67 1.07 22.24
CA SER A 12 55.17 2.30 21.65
C SER A 12 56.19 2.24 20.51
N ASP A 13 55.76 2.64 19.31
CA ASP A 13 56.62 3.18 18.26
C ASP A 13 56.39 4.71 18.13
N PRO A 14 57.41 5.58 18.36
CA PRO A 14 57.28 7.03 18.31
C PRO A 14 57.84 7.59 17.02
N SER A 15 57.13 7.50 15.90
CA SER A 15 57.53 8.24 14.69
C SER A 15 56.37 8.47 13.71
N LEU A 16 55.45 9.36 14.05
CA LEU A 16 54.61 10.06 13.04
C LEU A 16 54.22 11.43 13.58
N LYS A 17 54.91 12.46 13.05
CA LYS A 17 54.60 13.87 13.28
C LYS A 17 53.26 14.23 12.66
N PRO A 18 52.43 15.07 13.32
CA PRO A 18 51.19 15.56 12.75
C PRO A 18 51.44 16.64 11.68
N ALA A 19 50.73 16.54 10.57
CA ALA A 19 50.70 17.55 9.52
C ALA A 19 49.89 18.79 9.99
N PRO A 20 50.26 20.01 9.53
CA PRO A 20 49.69 21.25 10.03
C PRO A 20 48.28 21.49 9.45
N SER A 21 47.39 21.93 10.33
CA SER A 21 46.05 22.47 10.08
C SER A 21 46.10 23.65 9.11
N ALA A 22 45.38 23.56 7.97
CA ALA A 22 45.19 24.67 7.04
C ALA A 22 44.21 25.69 7.64
N ALA A 23 44.71 26.90 7.85
CA ALA A 23 43.95 28.05 8.33
C ALA A 23 43.06 28.62 7.21
N THR A 24 41.83 28.94 7.57
CA THR A 24 40.84 29.69 6.78
C THR A 24 41.30 31.13 6.54
N PRO A 25 41.25 31.70 5.32
CA PRO A 25 41.59 33.08 5.12
C PRO A 25 40.48 34.04 5.52
N ALA A 26 40.81 34.97 6.39
CA ALA A 26 39.99 36.08 6.81
C ALA A 26 39.81 37.11 5.69
N LEU A 27 38.60 37.55 5.44
CA LEU A 27 38.22 38.67 4.56
C LEU A 27 38.75 39.99 5.15
N LYS A 28 39.65 40.67 4.43
CA LYS A 28 40.13 42.03 4.71
C LYS A 28 39.08 43.06 4.24
N ARG A 29 38.71 43.97 5.11
CA ARG A 29 38.07 45.24 4.77
C ARG A 29 39.03 46.17 4.03
N PRO A 30 38.59 46.92 3.03
CA PRO A 30 39.43 47.99 2.44
C PRO A 30 39.38 49.24 3.31
N THR A 31 40.57 49.78 3.59
CA THR A 31 40.81 51.06 4.22
C THR A 31 40.73 52.19 3.20
N ASP A 32 40.24 53.34 3.67
CA ASP A 32 40.24 54.64 3.03
C ASP A 32 41.57 55.06 2.39
N ARG A 33 41.45 55.67 1.24
CA ARG A 33 42.43 56.70 0.77
C ARG A 33 41.71 57.81 0.02
N ASP A 34 41.84 59.00 0.60
CA ASP A 34 41.59 60.33 0.08
C ASP A 34 41.98 60.51 -1.40
N THR A 35 41.09 61.18 -2.12
CA THR A 35 41.55 62.24 -3.05
C THR A 35 40.50 63.33 -3.16
N GLN A 36 40.88 64.49 -2.66
CA GLN A 36 40.22 65.81 -2.84
C GLN A 36 40.07 66.13 -4.32
N ARG A 37 38.89 66.57 -4.74
CA ARG A 37 38.76 67.54 -5.84
C ARG A 37 37.62 68.49 -5.55
N LYS A 38 38.00 69.75 -5.60
CA LYS A 38 37.26 70.99 -5.31
C LYS A 38 36.00 71.17 -6.17
N THR A 39 35.00 71.70 -5.48
CA THR A 39 34.12 72.85 -5.78
C THR A 39 33.41 72.93 -7.12
N GLU A 40 32.10 72.93 -7.04
CA GLU A 40 31.29 74.10 -7.40
C GLU A 40 29.87 73.99 -6.81
N ALA A 41 29.46 74.98 -6.10
CA ALA A 41 28.15 75.12 -5.48
C ALA A 41 27.09 75.50 -6.53
N SER A 42 26.08 74.62 -6.67
CA SER A 42 24.82 75.10 -7.28
C SER A 42 23.68 74.79 -6.30
N THR A 43 23.18 75.84 -5.71
CA THR A 43 22.01 75.78 -4.83
C THR A 43 20.74 75.45 -5.64
N VAL A 44 20.27 74.21 -5.50
CA VAL A 44 18.94 73.82 -5.92
C VAL A 44 18.13 73.55 -4.66
N ALA A 45 17.10 74.32 -4.47
CA ALA A 45 16.18 74.24 -3.35
C ALA A 45 15.47 72.91 -3.34
N VAL A 46 15.71 72.08 -2.31
CA VAL A 46 14.99 70.79 -2.06
C VAL A 46 13.59 71.16 -1.50
N LYS A 47 12.56 71.01 -2.33
CA LYS A 47 11.16 70.96 -1.87
C LYS A 47 10.97 69.60 -1.12
N SER A 48 10.53 69.68 0.11
CA SER A 48 10.20 68.61 0.99
C SER A 48 9.12 67.67 0.38
N PRO A 49 9.28 66.31 0.43
CA PRO A 49 8.29 65.37 -0.09
C PRO A 49 7.25 65.03 1.00
N GLN A 50 6.41 65.95 1.40
CA GLN A 50 5.29 65.64 2.33
C GLN A 50 3.94 65.47 1.64
N SER A 51 3.82 65.65 0.33
CA SER A 51 2.55 65.49 -0.40
C SER A 51 2.30 64.11 -1.01
N GLY A 52 3.32 63.27 -1.14
CA GLY A 52 3.18 61.91 -1.74
C GLY A 52 2.53 60.88 -0.81
N LEU A 53 2.84 60.91 0.48
CA LEU A 53 2.39 59.89 1.43
C LEU A 53 0.88 59.92 1.68
N ARG A 54 0.27 61.13 1.71
CA ARG A 54 -1.19 61.31 1.92
C ARG A 54 -2.00 60.80 0.73
N ASN A 55 -1.48 60.89 -0.49
CA ASN A 55 -2.18 60.43 -1.70
C ASN A 55 -2.12 58.89 -1.85
N HIS A 56 -1.04 58.26 -1.41
CA HIS A 56 -0.95 56.79 -1.41
C HIS A 56 -1.84 56.14 -0.36
N VAL A 57 -1.94 56.73 0.83
CA VAL A 57 -2.85 56.27 1.89
C VAL A 57 -4.32 56.42 1.47
N ALA A 58 -4.67 57.54 0.83
CA ALA A 58 -6.02 57.76 0.32
C ALA A 58 -6.39 56.80 -0.82
N ALA A 59 -5.46 56.50 -1.74
CA ALA A 59 -5.67 55.54 -2.83
C ALA A 59 -5.82 54.12 -2.31
N SER A 60 -5.02 53.72 -1.32
CA SER A 60 -5.12 52.40 -0.70
C SER A 60 -6.42 52.23 0.09
N ALA A 61 -6.88 53.24 0.80
CA ALA A 61 -8.14 53.22 1.52
C ALA A 61 -9.34 53.14 0.57
N LEU A 62 -9.30 53.85 -0.57
CA LEU A 62 -10.33 53.78 -1.59
C LEU A 62 -10.39 52.39 -2.24
N SER A 63 -9.23 51.82 -2.56
CA SER A 63 -9.14 50.44 -3.11
C SER A 63 -9.70 49.40 -2.14
N MET A 64 -9.36 49.47 -0.85
CA MET A 64 -9.89 48.59 0.17
C MET A 64 -11.40 48.72 0.36
N GLY A 65 -11.93 49.97 0.29
CA GLY A 65 -13.37 50.23 0.33
C GLY A 65 -14.12 49.57 -0.83
N VAL A 66 -13.58 49.67 -2.05
CA VAL A 66 -14.17 49.02 -3.23
C VAL A 66 -14.17 47.51 -3.10
N HIS A 67 -13.07 46.91 -2.60
CA HIS A 67 -13.03 45.44 -2.40
C HIS A 67 -14.02 44.96 -1.34
N ILE A 68 -14.21 45.71 -0.26
CA ILE A 68 -15.20 45.39 0.77
C ILE A 68 -16.63 45.48 0.20
N ILE A 69 -16.94 46.48 -0.62
CA ILE A 69 -18.26 46.60 -1.27
C ILE A 69 -18.50 45.42 -2.23
N VAL A 70 -17.49 45.03 -3.01
CA VAL A 70 -17.61 43.87 -3.92
C VAL A 70 -17.81 42.58 -3.14
N LEU A 71 -17.09 42.38 -2.05
CA LEU A 71 -17.25 41.18 -1.19
C LEU A 71 -18.63 41.13 -0.53
N LEU A 72 -19.15 42.28 -0.07
CA LEU A 72 -20.49 42.39 0.49
C LEU A 72 -21.58 42.15 -0.57
N ALA A 73 -21.38 42.65 -1.79
CA ALA A 73 -22.29 42.40 -2.90
C ALA A 73 -22.28 40.90 -3.30
N MET A 74 -21.11 40.27 -3.34
CA MET A 74 -21.01 38.83 -3.57
C MET A 74 -21.64 38.01 -2.43
N ALA A 75 -21.48 38.40 -1.17
CA ALA A 75 -22.11 37.73 -0.04
C ALA A 75 -23.64 37.83 -0.09
N LEU A 76 -24.20 38.92 -0.61
CA LEU A 76 -25.63 39.05 -0.81
C LEU A 76 -26.18 38.18 -1.96
N VAL A 77 -25.35 37.87 -2.96
CA VAL A 77 -25.75 37.02 -4.09
C VAL A 77 -25.65 35.53 -3.73
N VAL A 78 -24.79 35.17 -2.77
CA VAL A 78 -24.56 33.76 -2.36
C VAL A 78 -25.49 33.32 -1.22
N SER A 79 -26.30 34.19 -0.67
CA SER A 79 -27.10 33.87 0.54
C SER A 79 -28.52 33.38 0.29
N ASP A 80 -28.86 32.83 -0.88
CA ASP A 80 -29.99 31.94 -0.99
C ASP A 80 -29.58 30.55 -0.48
N PRO A 81 -30.05 30.08 0.71
CA PRO A 81 -29.77 28.75 1.15
C PRO A 81 -30.42 27.77 0.17
N PRO A 82 -29.71 26.69 -0.22
CA PRO A 82 -30.33 25.63 -1.01
C PRO A 82 -31.56 25.14 -0.27
N LYS A 83 -32.73 25.16 -0.93
CA LYS A 83 -33.95 24.57 -0.40
C LYS A 83 -33.64 23.11 -0.11
N GLU A 84 -33.67 22.73 1.17
CA GLU A 84 -33.63 21.33 1.58
C GLU A 84 -34.82 20.60 0.93
N GLU A 85 -34.56 19.92 -0.20
CA GLU A 85 -35.46 18.90 -0.67
C GLU A 85 -35.33 17.73 0.30
N LYS A 86 -36.32 17.60 1.17
CA LYS A 86 -36.46 16.41 2.02
C LYS A 86 -36.53 15.20 1.12
N PRO A 87 -35.68 14.17 1.33
CA PRO A 87 -35.74 12.96 0.53
C PRO A 87 -37.15 12.38 0.62
N ARG A 88 -37.87 12.28 -0.49
CA ARG A 88 -39.13 11.58 -0.58
C ARG A 88 -38.81 10.08 -0.57
N PHE A 89 -38.92 9.46 0.58
CA PHE A 89 -38.98 8.01 0.64
C PHE A 89 -40.29 7.55 -0.01
N ILE A 90 -40.20 6.90 -1.16
CA ILE A 90 -41.31 6.15 -1.73
C ILE A 90 -41.39 4.87 -0.89
N VAL A 91 -42.24 4.87 0.11
CA VAL A 91 -42.62 3.65 0.82
C VAL A 91 -43.54 2.88 -0.14
N SER A 92 -42.99 1.84 -0.76
CA SER A 92 -43.79 0.82 -1.43
C SER A 92 -44.54 0.07 -0.33
N THR A 93 -45.83 0.28 -0.21
CA THR A 93 -46.71 -0.51 0.65
C THR A 93 -46.87 -1.88 0.00
N ALA A 94 -46.08 -2.86 0.43
CA ALA A 94 -46.44 -4.26 0.26
C ALA A 94 -47.63 -4.57 1.18
N PRO A 95 -48.56 -5.43 0.78
CA PRO A 95 -49.70 -5.75 1.61
C PRO A 95 -49.26 -6.43 2.91
N GLU A 96 -49.80 -5.91 4.00
CA GLU A 96 -49.61 -6.36 5.37
C GLU A 96 -50.20 -7.77 5.51
N VAL A 97 -49.29 -8.77 5.56
CA VAL A 97 -49.64 -10.10 6.07
C VAL A 97 -49.25 -10.09 7.53
N ALA A 98 -50.22 -10.02 8.41
CA ALA A 98 -50.03 -10.16 9.84
C ALA A 98 -49.64 -11.62 10.14
N GLU A 99 -48.37 -11.87 10.45
CA GLU A 99 -47.97 -13.07 11.18
C GLU A 99 -47.77 -12.69 12.64
N GLU A 100 -48.60 -13.30 13.50
CA GLU A 100 -48.44 -13.26 14.95
C GLU A 100 -47.11 -13.92 15.33
N PHE A 101 -46.19 -13.14 15.88
CA PHE A 101 -45.01 -13.69 16.55
C PHE A 101 -45.40 -14.06 17.98
N GLU A 102 -45.37 -15.34 18.31
CA GLU A 102 -45.41 -15.82 19.69
C GLU A 102 -44.07 -15.44 20.38
N GLU A 103 -44.18 -14.66 21.44
CA GLU A 103 -43.09 -14.29 22.34
C GLU A 103 -42.67 -15.52 23.15
N PHE A 104 -41.49 -16.09 22.88
CA PHE A 104 -40.88 -17.09 23.75
C PHE A 104 -40.09 -16.38 24.85
N GLU A 105 -40.63 -16.35 26.06
CA GLU A 105 -39.85 -16.03 27.27
C GLU A 105 -38.88 -17.18 27.58
N VAL A 106 -37.58 -16.90 27.49
CA VAL A 106 -36.55 -17.80 27.98
C VAL A 106 -36.15 -17.38 29.40
N GLU A 107 -36.67 -18.11 30.39
CA GLU A 107 -36.17 -18.01 31.76
C GLU A 107 -34.74 -18.56 31.85
N VAL A 108 -33.78 -17.72 32.21
CA VAL A 108 -32.40 -18.09 32.52
C VAL A 108 -32.27 -18.30 34.03
N PRO A 109 -32.02 -19.53 34.54
CA PRO A 109 -31.75 -19.71 35.95
C PRO A 109 -30.37 -19.21 36.33
N LEU A 110 -30.31 -18.22 37.21
CA LEU A 110 -29.10 -17.81 37.94
C LEU A 110 -28.74 -18.87 38.97
N ASN A 111 -27.63 -19.59 38.82
CA ASN A 111 -27.00 -20.32 39.89
C ASN A 111 -25.58 -19.82 40.13
N GLN A 112 -25.31 -19.50 41.40
CA GLN A 112 -24.04 -19.01 41.94
C GLN A 112 -23.00 -20.14 42.03
N PRO A 113 -21.68 -19.79 42.19
CA PRO A 113 -20.57 -20.70 41.99
C PRO A 113 -20.27 -21.51 43.26
N GLU A 114 -19.94 -22.77 43.12
CA GLU A 114 -19.20 -23.55 44.08
C GLU A 114 -17.88 -24.06 43.52
N ALA A 115 -16.94 -24.20 44.47
CA ALA A 115 -15.51 -24.23 44.31
C ALA A 115 -14.91 -25.40 43.50
N ALA A 116 -13.72 -25.09 43.00
CA ALA A 116 -12.68 -25.89 42.41
C ALA A 116 -12.62 -27.39 42.74
N GLN A 117 -12.47 -28.22 41.72
CA GLN A 117 -11.63 -29.41 41.74
C GLN A 117 -11.02 -29.68 40.34
N ASP A 118 -9.70 -29.92 40.38
CA ASP A 118 -8.87 -30.40 39.27
C ASP A 118 -9.45 -31.64 38.58
N VAL A 119 -9.64 -31.59 37.24
CA VAL A 119 -9.54 -32.78 36.41
C VAL A 119 -9.06 -32.35 35.02
N SER A 120 -7.85 -32.78 34.65
CA SER A 120 -7.40 -32.91 33.29
C SER A 120 -8.31 -33.89 32.57
N ASP A 121 -8.90 -33.49 31.42
CA ASP A 121 -9.02 -34.36 30.25
C ASP A 121 -9.76 -33.66 29.10
N ALA A 122 -9.17 -33.83 27.93
CA ALA A 122 -9.75 -33.85 26.59
C ALA A 122 -10.98 -32.99 26.29
N VAL A 123 -10.76 -31.83 25.66
CA VAL A 123 -11.83 -31.10 24.96
C VAL A 123 -12.19 -31.85 23.67
N VAL A 124 -13.28 -32.60 23.74
CA VAL A 124 -14.01 -33.13 22.58
C VAL A 124 -14.84 -32.00 22.01
N MET A 125 -14.54 -31.55 20.81
CA MET A 125 -15.41 -30.66 20.04
C MET A 125 -16.68 -31.40 19.64
N PRO A 126 -17.89 -30.82 19.80
CA PRO A 126 -19.08 -31.42 19.24
C PRO A 126 -19.11 -31.25 17.72
N ASP A 127 -19.25 -32.37 17.04
CA ASP A 127 -19.57 -32.46 15.62
C ASP A 127 -20.99 -31.93 15.41
N SER A 128 -21.13 -30.73 14.88
CA SER A 128 -22.46 -30.20 14.49
C SER A 128 -22.64 -30.42 12.98
N ASN A 129 -23.00 -31.65 12.64
CA ASN A 129 -23.73 -31.93 11.41
C ASN A 129 -25.16 -31.41 11.56
N VAL A 130 -25.41 -30.20 11.16
CA VAL A 130 -26.76 -29.71 10.90
C VAL A 130 -27.01 -29.89 9.42
N ASP A 131 -27.78 -30.94 9.10
CA ASP A 131 -28.31 -31.20 7.76
C ASP A 131 -29.39 -30.13 7.49
N VAL A 132 -29.00 -29.03 6.84
CA VAL A 132 -29.99 -28.05 6.35
C VAL A 132 -30.49 -28.55 5.00
N GLN A 133 -31.65 -29.19 4.99
CA GLN A 133 -32.35 -29.42 3.74
C GLN A 133 -32.79 -28.08 3.15
N VAL A 134 -32.03 -27.65 2.13
CA VAL A 134 -32.44 -26.53 1.28
C VAL A 134 -33.62 -26.99 0.43
N VAL A 135 -34.82 -26.59 0.81
CA VAL A 135 -36.01 -26.69 -0.05
C VAL A 135 -35.82 -25.63 -1.14
N SER A 136 -35.41 -26.07 -2.32
CA SER A 136 -35.33 -25.21 -3.51
C SER A 136 -36.74 -25.00 -4.04
N ASN A 137 -37.37 -23.89 -3.66
CA ASN A 137 -38.45 -23.31 -4.44
C ASN A 137 -37.79 -22.33 -5.44
N ALA A 138 -37.44 -22.88 -6.59
CA ALA A 138 -37.10 -22.08 -7.76
C ALA A 138 -38.42 -21.48 -8.30
N THR A 139 -38.67 -20.25 -7.96
CA THR A 139 -39.48 -19.37 -8.81
C THR A 139 -38.49 -18.61 -9.70
N ASP A 140 -38.62 -18.88 -11.00
CA ASP A 140 -37.98 -18.14 -12.06
C ASP A 140 -38.23 -16.64 -11.88
N LEU A 141 -37.28 -15.94 -11.30
CA LEU A 141 -37.10 -14.52 -11.53
C LEU A 141 -35.90 -14.42 -12.46
N ASP A 142 -36.22 -14.15 -13.72
CA ASP A 142 -35.31 -13.67 -14.76
C ASP A 142 -34.67 -12.35 -14.27
N ALA A 143 -33.74 -12.46 -13.32
CA ALA A 143 -32.82 -11.41 -12.99
C ALA A 143 -31.72 -11.48 -14.05
N ALA A 144 -31.93 -10.76 -15.16
CA ALA A 144 -30.85 -10.38 -16.03
C ALA A 144 -29.70 -9.90 -15.14
N PRO A 145 -28.46 -10.43 -15.33
CA PRO A 145 -27.33 -9.88 -14.65
C PRO A 145 -27.31 -8.39 -15.00
N LEU A 146 -27.29 -7.52 -14.00
CA LEU A 146 -26.94 -6.12 -14.17
C LEU A 146 -25.47 -6.13 -14.66
N SER A 147 -25.31 -6.36 -15.96
CA SER A 147 -24.13 -5.96 -16.70
C SER A 147 -24.13 -4.44 -16.63
N VAL A 148 -23.56 -3.89 -15.57
CA VAL A 148 -23.05 -2.54 -15.60
C VAL A 148 -22.00 -2.61 -16.69
N GLU A 149 -22.37 -2.21 -17.90
CA GLU A 149 -21.42 -1.96 -18.95
C GLU A 149 -20.42 -0.96 -18.41
N LEU A 150 -19.23 -1.45 -18.02
CA LEU A 150 -18.04 -0.65 -17.75
C LEU A 150 -17.52 0.02 -19.03
N THR A 151 -18.41 0.29 -19.99
CA THR A 151 -18.13 0.90 -21.27
C THR A 151 -17.91 2.41 -21.20
N ASP A 152 -18.00 3.02 -20.00
CA ASP A 152 -17.81 4.47 -19.86
C ASP A 152 -16.55 4.86 -19.07
N PHE A 153 -15.52 4.04 -19.12
CA PHE A 153 -14.15 4.54 -18.94
C PHE A 153 -13.80 5.24 -20.26
N SER A 154 -14.02 6.54 -20.26
CA SER A 154 -13.97 7.42 -21.41
C SER A 154 -12.89 7.06 -22.42
N SER A 155 -13.24 7.15 -23.68
CA SER A 155 -12.56 6.87 -24.92
C SER A 155 -11.19 7.53 -25.17
N GLU A 156 -10.56 8.13 -24.18
CA GLU A 156 -9.21 8.71 -24.28
C GLU A 156 -8.20 8.12 -23.28
N THR A 157 -8.64 7.45 -22.22
CA THR A 157 -7.82 6.53 -21.46
C THR A 157 -8.43 5.16 -21.71
N ALA A 158 -7.92 4.44 -22.70
CA ALA A 158 -8.24 3.05 -22.90
C ALA A 158 -7.82 2.28 -21.64
N THR A 159 -8.71 2.29 -20.64
CA THR A 159 -8.83 1.16 -19.74
C THR A 159 -9.32 0.07 -20.66
N SER A 160 -8.37 -0.57 -21.26
CA SER A 160 -8.65 -1.56 -22.25
C SER A 160 -9.56 -2.60 -21.61
N SER A 161 -10.59 -3.02 -22.35
CA SER A 161 -11.16 -4.37 -22.23
C SER A 161 -10.05 -5.40 -21.97
N ASP A 162 -8.83 -5.15 -22.36
CA ASP A 162 -7.59 -5.87 -22.11
C ASP A 162 -7.09 -5.84 -20.66
N LEU A 163 -7.31 -4.78 -19.89
CA LEU A 163 -7.10 -4.86 -18.43
C LEU A 163 -8.12 -5.81 -17.78
N LEU A 164 -9.36 -5.77 -18.27
CA LEU A 164 -10.42 -6.69 -17.86
C LEU A 164 -10.19 -8.10 -18.42
N SER A 165 -9.61 -8.28 -19.61
CA SER A 165 -9.30 -9.59 -20.18
C SER A 165 -8.01 -10.17 -19.62
N SER A 166 -6.98 -9.36 -19.39
CA SER A 166 -5.78 -9.81 -18.64
C SER A 166 -6.11 -10.17 -17.19
N VAL A 167 -7.19 -9.58 -16.69
CA VAL A 167 -7.81 -9.83 -15.40
C VAL A 167 -8.90 -10.90 -15.52
N GLY A 168 -9.60 -11.00 -16.65
CA GLY A 168 -10.70 -11.93 -16.91
C GLY A 168 -10.32 -13.41 -17.00
N ALA A 169 -9.05 -13.72 -16.99
CA ALA A 169 -8.55 -15.07 -16.76
C ALA A 169 -8.81 -15.64 -15.34
N ILE A 170 -9.52 -14.91 -14.48
CA ILE A 170 -9.93 -15.41 -13.15
C ILE A 170 -10.94 -16.58 -13.26
N GLY A 171 -11.72 -16.67 -14.34
CA GLY A 171 -12.58 -17.83 -14.58
C GLY A 171 -11.87 -19.05 -15.19
N GLY A 172 -10.66 -18.89 -15.68
CA GLY A 172 -9.84 -19.99 -16.19
C GLY A 172 -8.90 -20.53 -15.12
N LYS A 173 -8.99 -21.81 -14.81
CA LYS A 173 -8.17 -22.52 -13.80
C LYS A 173 -6.65 -22.43 -13.99
N ALA A 174 -6.13 -21.67 -14.92
CA ALA A 174 -4.73 -21.68 -15.32
C ALA A 174 -3.97 -20.35 -15.22
N THR A 175 -4.64 -19.20 -15.07
CA THR A 175 -3.99 -17.89 -15.18
C THR A 175 -4.51 -16.91 -14.11
N GLY A 176 -3.70 -15.94 -13.72
CA GLY A 176 -4.06 -14.95 -12.71
C GLY A 176 -3.96 -15.45 -11.26
N ILE A 177 -4.79 -14.91 -10.35
CA ILE A 177 -4.78 -15.24 -8.90
C ILE A 177 -4.97 -16.76 -8.69
N GLY A 178 -5.86 -17.40 -9.45
CA GLY A 178 -6.11 -18.85 -9.35
C GLY A 178 -4.94 -19.73 -9.81
N GLY A 179 -4.05 -19.24 -10.65
CA GLY A 179 -2.86 -19.98 -11.13
C GLY A 179 -1.79 -20.19 -10.06
N ARG A 180 -1.77 -19.36 -9.01
CA ARG A 180 -0.79 -19.46 -7.91
C ARG A 180 -0.89 -20.78 -7.14
N SER A 181 -2.10 -21.32 -6.98
CA SER A 181 -2.35 -22.59 -6.28
C SER A 181 -1.86 -23.83 -7.04
N ASN A 182 -1.60 -23.74 -8.36
CA ASN A 182 -1.14 -24.84 -9.16
C ASN A 182 0.41 -24.96 -9.13
N PRO A 183 0.99 -25.99 -8.48
CA PRO A 183 2.45 -26.11 -8.36
C PRO A 183 3.19 -26.21 -9.71
N LYS A 184 2.59 -26.85 -10.73
CA LYS A 184 3.21 -26.99 -12.05
C LYS A 184 3.26 -25.66 -12.79
N VAL A 185 2.14 -24.90 -12.77
CA VAL A 185 2.08 -23.56 -13.36
C VAL A 185 3.08 -22.64 -12.68
N ARG A 186 3.11 -22.64 -11.34
CA ARG A 186 4.05 -21.82 -10.59
C ARG A 186 5.51 -22.17 -10.92
N GLN A 187 5.87 -23.46 -10.97
CA GLN A 187 7.23 -23.88 -11.33
C GLN A 187 7.61 -23.41 -12.75
N GLN A 188 6.69 -23.46 -13.69
CA GLN A 188 6.91 -22.94 -15.03
C GLN A 188 7.14 -21.43 -14.99
N LEU A 189 6.29 -20.67 -14.30
CA LEU A 189 6.43 -19.21 -14.17
C LEU A 189 7.75 -18.81 -13.50
N VAL A 190 8.18 -19.54 -12.47
CA VAL A 190 9.50 -19.35 -11.84
C VAL A 190 10.62 -19.54 -12.86
N SER A 191 10.59 -20.66 -13.61
CA SER A 191 11.66 -20.98 -14.55
C SER A 191 11.73 -20.03 -15.74
N THR A 192 10.59 -19.59 -16.27
CA THR A 192 10.52 -18.67 -17.41
C THR A 192 10.73 -17.20 -16.99
N GLY A 193 10.27 -16.81 -15.79
CA GLY A 193 10.41 -15.46 -15.27
C GLY A 193 11.79 -15.12 -14.70
N GLY A 194 12.68 -16.10 -14.56
CA GLY A 194 14.04 -15.91 -14.05
C GLY A 194 14.20 -16.17 -12.55
N GLY A 195 13.26 -16.88 -11.92
CA GLY A 195 13.41 -17.41 -10.58
C GLY A 195 14.35 -18.62 -10.52
N THR A 196 14.77 -19.01 -9.34
CA THR A 196 15.72 -20.13 -9.10
C THR A 196 15.24 -21.00 -7.95
N PRO A 197 15.74 -22.25 -7.82
CA PRO A 197 15.49 -23.06 -6.63
C PRO A 197 15.88 -22.36 -5.33
N GLN A 198 16.93 -21.52 -5.36
CA GLN A 198 17.39 -20.76 -4.20
C GLN A 198 16.40 -19.63 -3.83
N SER A 199 15.81 -18.93 -4.82
CA SER A 199 14.78 -17.92 -4.53
C SER A 199 13.53 -18.57 -3.93
N GLU A 200 13.11 -19.74 -4.43
CA GLU A 200 11.99 -20.49 -3.87
C GLU A 200 12.27 -20.99 -2.44
N ALA A 201 13.50 -21.47 -2.20
CA ALA A 201 13.92 -21.86 -0.85
C ALA A 201 13.92 -20.67 0.12
N ALA A 202 14.33 -19.49 -0.34
CA ALA A 202 14.29 -18.26 0.45
C ALA A 202 12.85 -17.85 0.78
N VAL A 203 11.91 -17.97 -0.16
CA VAL A 203 10.48 -17.74 0.09
C VAL A 203 9.96 -18.72 1.15
N GLU A 204 10.20 -20.01 1.02
CA GLU A 204 9.73 -21.00 2.00
C GLU A 204 10.32 -20.77 3.41
N ALA A 205 11.59 -20.36 3.50
CA ALA A 205 12.21 -20.00 4.77
C ALA A 205 11.52 -18.78 5.42
N ALA A 206 11.13 -17.78 4.63
CA ALA A 206 10.40 -16.62 5.10
C ALA A 206 9.00 -16.98 5.59
N LEU A 207 8.27 -17.79 4.85
CA LEU A 207 6.94 -18.26 5.28
C LEU A 207 7.01 -19.02 6.61
N LYS A 208 8.02 -19.87 6.78
CA LYS A 208 8.25 -20.55 8.05
C LYS A 208 8.58 -19.57 9.18
N TRP A 209 9.38 -18.54 8.89
CA TRP A 209 9.67 -17.49 9.88
C TRP A 209 8.40 -16.76 10.29
N PHE A 210 7.49 -16.39 9.38
CA PHE A 210 6.20 -15.78 9.72
C PHE A 210 5.37 -16.67 10.63
N ILE A 211 5.27 -17.98 10.35
CA ILE A 211 4.51 -18.91 11.20
C ILE A 211 5.06 -18.94 12.63
N ASN A 212 6.38 -18.92 12.77
CA ASN A 212 7.02 -18.87 14.10
C ASN A 212 6.80 -17.56 14.85
N HIS A 213 6.24 -16.52 14.18
CA HIS A 213 6.00 -15.19 14.75
C HIS A 213 4.51 -14.83 14.83
N GLN A 214 3.60 -15.78 14.56
CA GLN A 214 2.17 -15.58 14.73
C GLN A 214 1.80 -15.50 16.21
N LEU A 215 0.90 -14.59 16.57
CA LEU A 215 0.37 -14.45 17.91
C LEU A 215 -0.72 -15.51 18.19
N PRO A 216 -1.04 -15.80 19.46
CA PRO A 216 -2.07 -16.77 19.81
C PRO A 216 -3.48 -16.44 19.29
N ASP A 217 -3.79 -15.15 19.07
CA ASP A 217 -5.04 -14.67 18.46
C ASP A 217 -5.07 -14.78 16.94
N GLY A 218 -4.03 -15.35 16.34
CA GLY A 218 -3.87 -15.49 14.89
C GLY A 218 -3.29 -14.28 14.18
N SER A 219 -3.18 -13.14 14.83
CA SER A 219 -2.60 -11.93 14.24
C SER A 219 -1.06 -11.94 14.26
N TRP A 220 -0.46 -10.91 13.66
CA TRP A 220 0.97 -10.59 13.79
C TRP A 220 1.12 -9.19 14.37
N SER A 221 2.30 -8.91 14.91
CA SER A 221 2.65 -7.60 15.47
C SER A 221 4.01 -7.14 14.97
N PHE A 222 4.17 -5.85 14.73
CA PHE A 222 5.49 -5.27 14.50
C PHE A 222 6.40 -5.34 15.73
N ASP A 223 5.82 -5.48 16.92
CA ASP A 223 6.55 -5.73 18.16
C ASP A 223 6.79 -7.23 18.36
N LEU A 224 7.99 -7.68 18.02
CA LEU A 224 8.38 -9.10 18.11
C LEU A 224 8.47 -9.62 19.54
N THR A 225 8.47 -8.73 20.56
CA THR A 225 8.43 -9.13 21.97
C THR A 225 7.07 -9.69 22.38
N ARG A 226 6.00 -9.36 21.62
CA ARG A 226 4.64 -9.87 21.87
C ARG A 226 4.47 -11.33 21.41
N CYS A 227 5.33 -11.81 20.51
CA CYS A 227 5.26 -13.18 20.03
C CYS A 227 5.84 -14.15 21.08
N PRO A 228 5.06 -15.09 21.62
CA PRO A 228 5.51 -15.99 22.67
C PRO A 228 6.69 -16.86 22.26
N THR A 229 6.76 -17.30 21.02
CA THR A 229 7.85 -18.11 20.48
C THR A 229 9.12 -17.31 20.24
N CYS A 230 8.99 -16.04 19.82
CA CYS A 230 10.10 -15.14 19.60
C CYS A 230 10.59 -14.52 20.91
N ASN A 231 9.69 -14.02 21.72
CA ASN A 231 9.99 -13.33 22.98
C ASN A 231 11.16 -12.32 22.85
N GLY A 232 11.21 -11.59 21.75
CA GLY A 232 12.26 -10.61 21.49
C GLY A 232 13.63 -11.18 21.09
N GLN A 233 13.75 -12.46 20.74
CA GLN A 233 14.99 -13.05 20.24
C GLN A 233 15.39 -12.50 18.86
N CYS A 234 14.41 -12.08 18.05
CA CYS A 234 14.67 -11.34 16.82
C CYS A 234 14.89 -9.86 17.14
N THR A 235 15.91 -9.29 16.52
CA THR A 235 16.16 -7.86 16.56
C THR A 235 15.23 -7.09 15.58
N HIS A 236 15.21 -5.77 15.70
CA HIS A 236 14.53 -4.87 14.77
C HIS A 236 13.00 -5.03 14.73
N SER A 237 12.37 -5.06 15.89
CA SER A 237 10.94 -4.78 16.02
C SER A 237 10.59 -3.44 15.38
N GLY A 238 9.43 -3.34 14.73
CA GLY A 238 8.92 -2.07 14.24
C GLY A 238 8.51 -1.13 15.39
N ILE A 239 8.50 0.17 15.09
CA ILE A 239 8.11 1.19 16.09
C ILE A 239 6.60 1.31 16.29
N MET A 240 5.78 0.85 15.34
CA MET A 240 4.31 0.88 15.40
C MET A 240 3.77 -0.30 16.22
N LYS A 241 4.14 -0.36 17.51
CA LYS A 241 3.94 -1.53 18.37
C LYS A 241 2.49 -1.91 18.64
N GLY A 242 1.56 -0.97 18.57
CA GLY A 242 0.14 -1.19 18.80
C GLY A 242 -0.62 -1.81 17.62
N ASN A 243 -0.03 -1.77 16.43
CA ASN A 243 -0.69 -2.23 15.22
C ASN A 243 -0.72 -3.76 15.13
N THR A 244 -1.84 -4.29 14.64
CA THR A 244 -2.01 -5.72 14.35
C THR A 244 -2.61 -5.96 12.95
N ALA A 245 -3.44 -5.07 12.41
CA ALA A 245 -4.00 -5.25 11.07
C ALA A 245 -2.92 -5.14 9.99
N GLY A 246 -2.07 -4.11 10.05
CA GLY A 246 -0.97 -3.92 9.11
C GLY A 246 0.00 -5.11 9.08
N PRO A 247 0.59 -5.50 10.22
CA PRO A 247 1.50 -6.63 10.24
C PRO A 247 0.83 -7.96 9.90
N THR A 248 -0.46 -8.15 10.21
CA THR A 248 -1.20 -9.35 9.81
C THR A 248 -1.41 -9.41 8.30
N ALA A 249 -1.84 -8.31 7.67
CA ALA A 249 -1.98 -8.26 6.21
C ALA A 249 -0.63 -8.49 5.51
N LEU A 250 0.43 -7.83 5.97
CA LEU A 250 1.80 -8.00 5.44
C LEU A 250 2.32 -9.43 5.60
N ALA A 251 2.02 -10.09 6.71
CA ALA A 251 2.45 -11.49 6.93
C ALA A 251 1.67 -12.48 6.05
N ILE A 252 0.37 -12.27 5.82
CA ILE A 252 -0.47 -13.17 5.02
C ILE A 252 -0.20 -13.04 3.52
N LEU A 253 0.06 -11.83 3.01
CA LEU A 253 0.25 -11.58 1.58
C LEU A 253 1.31 -12.48 0.92
N PRO A 254 2.48 -12.78 1.51
CA PRO A 254 3.42 -13.76 0.97
C PRO A 254 2.84 -15.17 0.85
N PHE A 255 2.07 -15.65 1.81
CA PHE A 255 1.43 -16.97 1.68
C PHE A 255 0.46 -17.02 0.50
N LEU A 256 -0.35 -15.97 0.33
CA LEU A 256 -1.25 -15.85 -0.82
C LEU A 256 -0.47 -15.77 -2.13
N GLY A 257 0.65 -15.05 -2.15
CA GLY A 257 1.58 -15.03 -3.28
C GLY A 257 2.06 -16.44 -3.64
N ARG A 258 2.49 -17.20 -2.64
CA ARG A 258 2.96 -18.59 -2.79
C ARG A 258 1.85 -19.58 -3.19
N GLY A 259 0.58 -19.15 -3.17
CA GLY A 259 -0.58 -19.99 -3.46
C GLY A 259 -1.09 -20.78 -2.25
N TYR A 260 -0.66 -20.42 -1.03
CA TYR A 260 -1.18 -21.01 0.21
C TYR A 260 -2.33 -20.19 0.74
N THR A 261 -3.40 -20.85 1.16
CA THR A 261 -4.62 -20.25 1.67
C THR A 261 -5.10 -20.97 2.92
N GLN A 262 -6.20 -20.52 3.52
CA GLN A 262 -6.87 -21.23 4.59
C GLN A 262 -7.46 -22.59 4.15
N LEU A 263 -7.59 -22.82 2.83
CA LEU A 263 -8.11 -24.08 2.26
C LEU A 263 -7.00 -24.98 1.70
N GLU A 264 -5.86 -24.40 1.28
CA GLU A 264 -4.80 -25.11 0.60
C GLU A 264 -3.41 -24.81 1.18
N GLY A 265 -2.51 -25.80 1.13
CA GLY A 265 -1.14 -25.68 1.58
C GLY A 265 -0.89 -26.19 3.00
N PRO A 266 0.35 -26.10 3.49
CA PRO A 266 0.75 -26.66 4.79
C PRO A 266 0.32 -25.80 5.99
N TYR A 267 -0.08 -24.55 5.79
CA TYR A 267 -0.32 -23.55 6.85
C TYR A 267 -1.79 -23.13 6.96
N LYS A 268 -2.75 -23.98 6.57
CA LYS A 268 -4.18 -23.68 6.50
C LYS A 268 -4.73 -23.09 7.79
N LYS A 269 -4.48 -23.73 8.93
CA LYS A 269 -4.99 -23.27 10.23
C LYS A 269 -4.44 -21.91 10.61
N GLN A 270 -3.15 -21.69 10.41
CA GLN A 270 -2.50 -20.43 10.72
C GLN A 270 -3.06 -19.29 9.86
N LEU A 271 -3.28 -19.55 8.57
CA LEU A 271 -3.88 -18.57 7.66
C LEU A 271 -5.35 -18.34 7.98
N GLU A 272 -6.10 -19.37 8.36
CA GLU A 272 -7.49 -19.21 8.83
C GLU A 272 -7.56 -18.31 10.06
N TYR A 273 -6.70 -18.53 11.06
CA TYR A 273 -6.66 -17.68 12.26
C TYR A 273 -6.29 -16.24 11.92
N GLY A 274 -5.28 -16.03 11.06
CA GLY A 274 -4.85 -14.70 10.64
C GLY A 274 -5.91 -13.95 9.85
N LEU A 275 -6.56 -14.62 8.89
CA LEU A 275 -7.65 -14.06 8.09
C LEU A 275 -8.87 -13.74 8.96
N ASN A 276 -9.21 -14.63 9.92
CA ASN A 276 -10.30 -14.38 10.86
C ASN A 276 -10.02 -13.19 11.78
N ALA A 277 -8.79 -13.05 12.29
CA ALA A 277 -8.40 -11.90 13.10
C ALA A 277 -8.54 -10.59 12.32
N LEU A 278 -8.08 -10.57 11.06
CA LEU A 278 -8.18 -9.41 10.18
C LEU A 278 -9.63 -9.10 9.79
N ALA A 279 -10.41 -10.12 9.40
CA ALA A 279 -11.81 -10.00 9.02
C ALA A 279 -12.67 -9.49 10.19
N THR A 280 -12.47 -10.04 11.40
CA THR A 280 -13.18 -9.60 12.62
C THR A 280 -12.93 -8.12 12.88
N LYS A 281 -11.69 -7.67 12.77
CA LYS A 281 -11.32 -6.26 12.97
C LYS A 281 -12.00 -5.35 11.94
N VAL A 282 -12.00 -5.74 10.67
CA VAL A 282 -12.65 -5.00 9.58
C VAL A 282 -14.16 -4.93 9.76
N VAL A 283 -14.81 -6.04 10.13
CA VAL A 283 -16.26 -6.06 10.36
C VAL A 283 -16.64 -5.20 11.55
N ALA A 284 -15.92 -5.31 12.67
CA ALA A 284 -16.14 -4.47 13.86
C ALA A 284 -15.95 -2.98 13.57
N GLY A 285 -14.99 -2.63 12.72
CA GLY A 285 -14.71 -1.27 12.26
C GLY A 285 -15.59 -0.80 11.08
N LYS A 286 -16.58 -1.58 10.66
CA LYS A 286 -17.44 -1.29 9.50
C LYS A 286 -16.65 -0.98 8.23
N GLY A 287 -15.62 -1.75 8.01
CA GLY A 287 -14.69 -1.61 6.89
C GLY A 287 -13.33 -1.00 7.28
N ASN A 288 -13.25 -0.24 8.37
CA ASN A 288 -12.01 0.37 8.84
C ASN A 288 -11.14 -0.63 9.61
N ALA A 289 -9.90 -0.85 9.16
CA ALA A 289 -8.92 -1.65 9.87
C ALA A 289 -8.35 -0.97 11.14
N GLY A 290 -8.64 0.34 11.34
CA GLY A 290 -8.29 1.09 12.56
C GLY A 290 -6.86 1.59 12.66
N GLU A 291 -6.04 1.49 11.59
CA GLU A 291 -4.61 1.80 11.62
C GLU A 291 -4.19 2.77 10.48
N GLY A 292 -5.14 3.56 9.97
CA GLY A 292 -4.94 4.54 8.90
C GLY A 292 -5.00 3.97 7.48
N CYS A 293 -5.00 4.86 6.48
CA CYS A 293 -5.25 4.48 5.08
C CYS A 293 -4.12 3.65 4.45
N TYR A 294 -2.90 3.71 4.99
CA TYR A 294 -1.80 2.85 4.54
C TYR A 294 -2.12 1.37 4.82
N VAL A 295 -2.51 1.08 6.05
CA VAL A 295 -2.90 -0.27 6.47
C VAL A 295 -4.22 -0.69 5.84
N GLN A 296 -5.12 0.26 5.58
CA GLN A 296 -6.38 0.00 4.91
C GLN A 296 -6.16 -0.58 3.50
N GLY A 297 -5.24 0.00 2.72
CA GLY A 297 -4.86 -0.54 1.41
C GLY A 297 -4.34 -1.98 1.51
N LEU A 298 -3.39 -2.24 2.42
CA LEU A 298 -2.84 -3.59 2.65
C LEU A 298 -3.92 -4.60 3.07
N THR A 299 -4.83 -4.19 3.94
CA THR A 299 -5.96 -5.02 4.39
C THR A 299 -6.92 -5.34 3.25
N GLY A 300 -7.24 -4.32 2.43
CA GLY A 300 -8.08 -4.49 1.23
C GLY A 300 -7.46 -5.48 0.23
N ILE A 301 -6.16 -5.38 -0.04
CA ILE A 301 -5.44 -6.33 -0.90
C ILE A 301 -5.53 -7.75 -0.32
N CYS A 302 -5.17 -7.91 0.96
CA CYS A 302 -5.08 -9.21 1.62
C CYS A 302 -6.43 -9.95 1.62
N LEU A 303 -7.51 -9.30 2.06
CA LEU A 303 -8.83 -9.93 2.11
C LEU A 303 -9.40 -10.20 0.72
N SER A 304 -9.20 -9.28 -0.23
CA SER A 304 -9.64 -9.46 -1.63
C SER A 304 -8.92 -10.61 -2.31
N GLU A 305 -7.58 -10.70 -2.18
CA GLU A 305 -6.81 -11.82 -2.75
C GLU A 305 -7.20 -13.16 -2.12
N ALA A 306 -7.34 -13.21 -0.78
CA ALA A 306 -7.76 -14.44 -0.09
C ALA A 306 -9.15 -14.89 -0.53
N TYR A 307 -10.11 -13.95 -0.66
CA TYR A 307 -11.44 -14.24 -1.19
C TYR A 307 -11.40 -14.70 -2.65
N ALA A 308 -10.66 -13.99 -3.51
CA ALA A 308 -10.54 -14.36 -4.93
C ALA A 308 -9.96 -15.77 -5.14
N MET A 309 -8.97 -16.15 -4.32
CA MET A 309 -8.32 -17.47 -4.41
C MET A 309 -9.19 -18.62 -3.92
N THR A 310 -10.08 -18.37 -2.96
CA THR A 310 -10.78 -19.43 -2.23
C THR A 310 -12.28 -19.45 -2.44
N GLN A 311 -12.87 -18.33 -2.83
CA GLN A 311 -14.32 -18.10 -2.87
C GLN A 311 -15.01 -18.45 -1.54
N ASP A 312 -14.27 -18.32 -0.43
CA ASP A 312 -14.82 -18.56 0.91
C ASP A 312 -15.79 -17.46 1.28
N ASN A 313 -17.07 -17.79 1.37
CA ASN A 313 -18.15 -16.84 1.68
C ASN A 313 -17.92 -16.06 2.98
N ARG A 314 -17.16 -16.60 3.93
CA ARG A 314 -16.81 -15.91 5.19
C ARG A 314 -15.93 -14.69 4.95
N LEU A 315 -15.18 -14.66 3.85
CA LEU A 315 -14.28 -13.54 3.47
C LEU A 315 -14.97 -12.51 2.57
N GLN A 316 -16.09 -12.83 1.91
CA GLN A 316 -16.74 -11.92 0.97
C GLN A 316 -17.15 -10.60 1.62
N LEU A 317 -17.89 -10.66 2.71
CA LEU A 317 -18.34 -9.45 3.42
C LEU A 317 -17.17 -8.63 3.97
N PRO A 318 -16.19 -9.19 4.72
CA PRO A 318 -15.03 -8.42 5.18
C PRO A 318 -14.24 -7.78 4.04
N ALA A 319 -14.00 -8.50 2.94
CA ALA A 319 -13.31 -7.97 1.78
C ALA A 319 -14.07 -6.80 1.15
N GLN A 320 -15.38 -6.94 0.92
CA GLN A 320 -16.20 -5.86 0.38
C GLN A 320 -16.22 -4.64 1.31
N LEU A 321 -16.36 -4.85 2.62
CA LEU A 321 -16.31 -3.74 3.58
C LEU A 321 -14.97 -3.02 3.56
N ALA A 322 -13.86 -3.75 3.47
CA ALA A 322 -12.54 -3.15 3.36
C ALA A 322 -12.39 -2.30 2.09
N ILE A 323 -12.87 -2.79 0.94
CA ILE A 323 -12.87 -2.06 -0.33
C ILE A 323 -13.80 -0.84 -0.27
N ASN A 324 -14.99 -0.97 0.33
CA ASN A 324 -15.90 0.17 0.53
C ASN A 324 -15.23 1.28 1.36
N TYR A 325 -14.47 0.92 2.39
CA TYR A 325 -13.76 1.89 3.20
C TYR A 325 -12.58 2.54 2.44
N VAL A 326 -11.87 1.77 1.60
CA VAL A 326 -10.85 2.33 0.68
C VAL A 326 -11.49 3.41 -0.18
N MET A 327 -12.61 3.14 -0.84
CA MET A 327 -13.31 4.11 -1.67
C MET A 327 -13.81 5.32 -0.87
N ALA A 328 -14.41 5.08 0.30
CA ALA A 328 -14.93 6.16 1.16
C ALA A 328 -13.85 7.05 1.76
N SER A 329 -12.64 6.53 1.98
CA SER A 329 -11.49 7.26 2.56
C SER A 329 -10.69 8.06 1.54
N GLN A 330 -11.02 7.95 0.24
CA GLN A 330 -10.41 8.73 -0.83
C GLN A 330 -10.68 10.23 -0.64
N ASP A 331 -9.67 11.07 -0.88
CA ASP A 331 -9.83 12.52 -0.93
C ASP A 331 -10.83 12.89 -2.02
N PRO A 332 -11.98 13.48 -1.68
CA PRO A 332 -13.03 13.79 -2.65
C PRO A 332 -12.62 14.87 -3.66
N ALA A 333 -11.67 15.75 -3.29
CA ALA A 333 -11.20 16.84 -4.13
C ALA A 333 -9.96 16.45 -4.95
N GLY A 334 -8.95 15.89 -4.29
CA GLY A 334 -7.67 15.55 -4.93
C GLY A 334 -7.59 14.15 -5.52
N GLY A 335 -8.52 13.25 -5.19
CA GLY A 335 -8.59 11.90 -5.75
C GLY A 335 -7.56 10.90 -5.25
N GLY A 336 -6.64 11.30 -4.38
CA GLY A 336 -5.65 10.44 -3.75
C GLY A 336 -6.10 9.89 -2.39
N TRP A 337 -5.18 9.25 -1.68
CA TRP A 337 -5.35 8.82 -0.29
C TRP A 337 -4.21 9.37 0.56
N GLY A 338 -4.55 9.99 1.69
CA GLY A 338 -3.62 10.45 2.70
C GLY A 338 -3.57 9.51 3.90
N TYR A 339 -2.88 9.90 4.99
CA TYR A 339 -2.72 9.07 6.18
C TYR A 339 -4.03 8.82 6.95
N SER A 340 -4.98 9.72 6.84
CA SER A 340 -6.28 9.63 7.51
C SER A 340 -7.44 9.73 6.52
N PHE A 341 -8.64 9.41 7.00
CA PHE A 341 -9.87 9.42 6.22
C PHE A 341 -10.07 10.76 5.50
N ARG A 342 -10.19 10.71 4.17
CA ARG A 342 -10.38 11.85 3.25
C ARG A 342 -9.32 12.96 3.35
N ALA A 343 -8.14 12.64 3.90
CA ALA A 343 -7.03 13.58 3.91
C ALA A 343 -6.44 13.74 2.50
N PRO A 344 -5.81 14.91 2.21
CA PRO A 344 -5.10 15.11 0.95
C PRO A 344 -4.13 13.96 0.65
N GLY A 345 -4.17 13.48 -0.58
CA GLY A 345 -3.43 12.30 -1.00
C GLY A 345 -1.92 12.49 -0.98
N ASP A 346 -1.21 11.38 -0.81
CA ASP A 346 0.20 11.24 -1.16
C ASP A 346 0.45 9.95 -1.95
N THR A 347 1.46 9.96 -2.79
CA THR A 347 1.74 8.89 -3.74
C THR A 347 2.11 7.57 -3.06
N SER A 348 2.69 7.61 -1.86
CA SER A 348 3.10 6.38 -1.17
C SER A 348 1.89 5.58 -0.65
N ILE A 349 0.87 6.27 -0.14
CA ILE A 349 -0.37 5.64 0.33
C ILE A 349 -1.26 5.29 -0.87
N PHE A 350 -1.26 6.16 -1.88
CA PHE A 350 -2.00 5.97 -3.11
C PHE A 350 -1.74 4.60 -3.75
N GLY A 351 -0.47 4.19 -3.86
CA GLY A 351 -0.10 2.92 -4.49
C GLY A 351 -0.81 1.73 -3.87
N TRP A 352 -0.81 1.60 -2.54
CA TRP A 352 -1.48 0.49 -1.87
C TRP A 352 -3.00 0.50 -2.03
N ASN A 353 -3.62 1.68 -1.97
CA ASN A 353 -5.07 1.79 -2.09
C ASN A 353 -5.55 1.54 -3.53
N LEU A 354 -4.79 1.96 -4.55
CA LEU A 354 -5.09 1.62 -5.93
C LEU A 354 -4.96 0.11 -6.19
N VAL A 355 -3.92 -0.53 -5.66
CA VAL A 355 -3.76 -1.99 -5.73
C VAL A 355 -4.91 -2.70 -5.01
N ALA A 356 -5.40 -2.15 -3.88
CA ALA A 356 -6.56 -2.70 -3.19
C ALA A 356 -7.82 -2.64 -4.06
N LEU A 357 -8.10 -1.52 -4.73
CA LEU A 357 -9.23 -1.42 -5.68
C LEU A 357 -9.08 -2.41 -6.83
N LYS A 358 -7.87 -2.57 -7.39
CA LYS A 358 -7.58 -3.58 -8.40
C LYS A 358 -7.85 -4.98 -7.88
N SER A 359 -7.33 -5.34 -6.70
CA SER A 359 -7.54 -6.67 -6.09
C SER A 359 -9.02 -6.93 -5.79
N GLY A 360 -9.76 -5.91 -5.34
CA GLY A 360 -11.20 -5.98 -5.15
C GLY A 360 -11.95 -6.25 -6.46
N HIS A 361 -11.59 -5.55 -7.52
CA HIS A 361 -12.17 -5.77 -8.86
C HIS A 361 -11.88 -7.19 -9.38
N LEU A 362 -10.63 -7.67 -9.22
CA LEU A 362 -10.23 -9.03 -9.55
C LEU A 362 -10.98 -10.10 -8.77
N ALA A 363 -11.41 -9.77 -7.55
CA ALA A 363 -12.21 -10.63 -6.68
C ALA A 363 -13.72 -10.55 -6.96
N TYR A 364 -14.14 -9.84 -8.01
CA TYR A 364 -15.54 -9.54 -8.32
C TYR A 364 -16.28 -8.78 -7.20
N LEU A 365 -15.57 -8.01 -6.41
CA LEU A 365 -16.17 -7.10 -5.44
C LEU A 365 -16.59 -5.80 -6.13
N ALA A 366 -17.60 -5.14 -5.56
CA ALA A 366 -18.06 -3.86 -6.07
C ALA A 366 -16.98 -2.77 -5.88
N VAL A 367 -16.51 -2.21 -6.98
CA VAL A 367 -15.57 -1.09 -7.02
C VAL A 367 -16.20 0.04 -7.83
N ASP A 368 -16.35 1.22 -7.22
CA ASP A 368 -16.92 2.38 -7.89
C ASP A 368 -15.94 2.93 -8.95
N PRO A 369 -16.34 2.96 -10.24
CA PRO A 369 -15.52 3.53 -11.32
C PRO A 369 -15.10 4.98 -11.07
N LEU A 370 -15.93 5.74 -10.34
CA LEU A 370 -15.62 7.13 -10.01
C LEU A 370 -14.39 7.24 -9.09
N SER A 371 -14.19 6.28 -8.18
CA SER A 371 -12.98 6.23 -7.36
C SER A 371 -11.72 6.00 -8.20
N VAL A 372 -11.80 5.15 -9.21
CA VAL A 372 -10.70 4.92 -10.17
C VAL A 372 -10.45 6.17 -11.02
N LYS A 373 -11.50 6.85 -11.50
CA LYS A 373 -11.38 8.10 -12.25
C LYS A 373 -10.71 9.21 -11.43
N ARG A 374 -11.09 9.36 -10.16
CA ARG A 374 -10.44 10.32 -9.25
C ARG A 374 -8.96 9.98 -9.02
N ALA A 375 -8.62 8.69 -8.93
CA ALA A 375 -7.24 8.23 -8.79
C ALA A 375 -6.37 8.64 -9.99
N VAL A 376 -6.91 8.61 -11.22
CA VAL A 376 -6.22 9.13 -12.42
C VAL A 376 -5.91 10.62 -12.25
N GLY A 377 -6.87 11.43 -11.82
CA GLY A 377 -6.68 12.86 -11.58
C GLY A 377 -5.60 13.16 -10.53
N PHE A 378 -5.53 12.36 -9.46
CA PHE A 378 -4.43 12.47 -8.49
C PHE A 378 -3.07 12.22 -9.12
N LEU A 379 -2.91 11.15 -9.90
CA LEU A 379 -1.65 10.86 -10.60
C LEU A 379 -1.23 11.99 -11.55
N GLU A 380 -2.18 12.66 -12.20
CA GLU A 380 -1.90 13.82 -13.03
C GLU A 380 -1.38 15.01 -12.22
N SER A 381 -1.88 15.19 -10.99
CA SER A 381 -1.46 16.29 -10.12
C SER A 381 -0.06 16.13 -9.52
N VAL A 382 0.46 14.90 -9.44
CA VAL A 382 1.77 14.60 -8.82
C VAL A 382 2.83 14.18 -9.84
N GLN A 383 2.46 14.05 -11.13
CA GLN A 383 3.40 13.68 -12.18
C GLN A 383 4.34 14.81 -12.57
N SER A 384 5.49 14.46 -13.08
CA SER A 384 6.45 15.34 -13.76
C SER A 384 6.96 14.67 -15.04
N ASP A 385 7.60 15.44 -15.90
CA ASP A 385 8.25 14.92 -17.10
C ASP A 385 7.29 14.05 -17.91
N GLU A 386 6.08 14.61 -18.16
CA GLU A 386 4.99 14.00 -18.92
C GLU A 386 4.56 12.63 -18.41
N GLY A 387 4.63 12.41 -17.09
CA GLY A 387 4.20 11.17 -16.44
C GLY A 387 5.27 10.10 -16.28
N SER A 388 6.53 10.40 -16.59
CA SER A 388 7.63 9.47 -16.34
C SER A 388 8.25 9.60 -14.94
N GLY A 389 7.92 10.67 -14.19
CA GLY A 389 8.32 10.91 -12.81
C GLY A 389 7.12 11.27 -11.94
N TYR A 390 7.21 10.98 -10.64
CA TYR A 390 6.14 11.27 -9.66
C TYR A 390 6.74 11.79 -8.36
N GLY A 391 6.06 12.79 -7.80
CA GLY A 391 6.41 13.36 -6.52
C GLY A 391 5.48 12.90 -5.40
N TYR A 392 5.64 13.47 -4.21
CA TYR A 392 4.94 13.04 -3.01
C TYR A 392 3.48 13.55 -2.95
N ARG A 393 3.29 14.86 -2.95
CA ARG A 393 1.99 15.55 -2.93
C ARG A 393 1.84 16.58 -4.03
N GLY A 394 2.78 16.63 -4.92
CA GLY A 394 2.86 17.52 -6.08
C GLY A 394 3.87 16.99 -7.05
N PRO A 395 4.06 17.65 -8.22
CA PRO A 395 4.97 17.20 -9.25
C PRO A 395 6.39 16.98 -8.72
N GLY A 396 7.00 15.87 -9.09
CA GLY A 396 8.35 15.51 -8.66
C GLY A 396 8.88 14.25 -9.33
N ASN A 397 10.10 13.86 -8.96
CA ASN A 397 10.79 12.73 -9.57
C ASN A 397 11.55 11.90 -8.51
N SER A 398 10.83 11.48 -7.45
CA SER A 398 11.37 10.54 -6.47
C SER A 398 11.44 9.15 -7.08
N PRO A 399 12.56 8.41 -6.99
CA PRO A 399 12.67 7.07 -7.55
C PRO A 399 11.57 6.12 -7.07
N ALA A 400 11.33 6.07 -5.77
CA ALA A 400 10.31 5.20 -5.19
C ALA A 400 8.89 5.57 -5.64
N LEU A 401 8.55 6.87 -5.59
CA LEU A 401 7.23 7.34 -5.98
C LEU A 401 7.01 7.27 -7.49
N SER A 402 8.08 7.40 -8.29
CA SER A 402 8.00 7.16 -9.74
C SER A 402 7.71 5.70 -10.05
N ALA A 403 8.30 4.75 -9.33
CA ALA A 403 7.95 3.34 -9.48
C ALA A 403 6.47 3.08 -9.12
N VAL A 404 5.95 3.68 -8.04
CA VAL A 404 4.53 3.62 -7.66
C VAL A 404 3.65 4.20 -8.77
N GLY A 405 3.96 5.39 -9.27
CA GLY A 405 3.17 6.06 -10.30
C GLY A 405 3.15 5.29 -11.63
N LEU A 406 4.31 4.79 -12.08
CA LEU A 406 4.41 3.98 -13.30
C LEU A 406 3.61 2.69 -13.20
N LEU A 407 3.73 1.93 -12.09
CA LEU A 407 2.93 0.74 -11.87
C LEU A 407 1.44 1.05 -11.86
N SER A 408 1.06 2.16 -11.22
CA SER A 408 -0.32 2.62 -11.16
C SER A 408 -0.86 2.93 -12.56
N ARG A 409 -0.08 3.61 -13.41
CA ARG A 409 -0.46 3.90 -14.80
C ARG A 409 -0.60 2.64 -15.65
N MET A 410 0.28 1.65 -15.45
CA MET A 410 0.14 0.34 -16.12
C MET A 410 -1.17 -0.33 -15.73
N TYR A 411 -1.53 -0.33 -14.45
CA TYR A 411 -2.81 -0.86 -13.96
C TYR A 411 -4.03 -0.06 -14.44
N LEU A 412 -3.84 1.20 -14.78
CA LEU A 412 -4.86 2.08 -15.33
C LEU A 412 -4.86 2.11 -16.88
N GLY A 413 -4.13 1.19 -17.53
CA GLY A 413 -4.26 0.93 -18.97
C GLY A 413 -3.20 1.58 -19.86
N TRP A 414 -2.09 2.13 -19.31
CA TRP A 414 -0.99 2.53 -20.18
C TRP A 414 -0.43 1.33 -20.95
N LYS A 415 -0.27 1.50 -22.23
CA LYS A 415 0.32 0.50 -23.12
C LYS A 415 1.83 0.42 -22.93
N LYS A 416 2.41 -0.71 -23.32
CA LYS A 416 3.86 -0.97 -23.19
C LYS A 416 4.71 0.07 -23.91
N ASP A 417 4.24 0.57 -25.05
CA ASP A 417 4.91 1.55 -25.91
C ASP A 417 4.64 3.02 -25.53
N HIS A 418 4.00 3.28 -24.38
CA HIS A 418 3.73 4.64 -23.92
C HIS A 418 5.05 5.39 -23.65
N PRO A 419 5.31 6.55 -24.30
CA PRO A 419 6.62 7.21 -24.24
C PRO A 419 7.10 7.57 -22.82
N ALA A 420 6.16 7.96 -21.94
CA ALA A 420 6.51 8.25 -20.54
C ALA A 420 6.86 6.98 -19.76
N LEU A 421 6.20 5.86 -20.05
CA LEU A 421 6.55 4.57 -19.43
C LEU A 421 7.96 4.15 -19.86
N GLU A 422 8.29 4.24 -21.13
CA GLU A 422 9.65 3.92 -21.63
C GLU A 422 10.73 4.77 -20.95
N ARG A 423 10.53 6.09 -20.84
CA ARG A 423 11.48 6.96 -20.10
C ARG A 423 11.59 6.58 -18.62
N GLY A 424 10.47 6.21 -17.99
CA GLY A 424 10.45 5.73 -16.61
C GLY A 424 11.22 4.43 -16.44
N LEU A 425 11.02 3.47 -17.34
CA LEU A 425 11.72 2.18 -17.35
C LEU A 425 13.23 2.33 -17.49
N ASP A 426 13.69 3.23 -18.37
CA ASP A 426 15.12 3.53 -18.53
C ASP A 426 15.72 4.09 -17.23
N ARG A 427 14.98 4.95 -16.54
CA ARG A 427 15.43 5.47 -15.23
C ARG A 427 15.51 4.39 -14.16
N LEU A 428 14.49 3.54 -14.04
CA LEU A 428 14.49 2.43 -13.08
C LEU A 428 15.62 1.45 -13.37
N ALA A 429 15.78 1.05 -14.64
CA ALA A 429 16.85 0.14 -15.06
C ALA A 429 18.24 0.72 -14.78
N LYS A 430 18.43 2.02 -15.04
CA LYS A 430 19.69 2.72 -14.77
C LYS A 430 19.98 2.85 -13.28
N ALA A 431 18.97 3.15 -12.45
CA ALA A 431 19.12 3.25 -11.01
C ALA A 431 19.44 1.89 -10.38
N GLY A 432 18.80 0.84 -10.85
CA GLY A 432 18.93 -0.51 -10.31
C GLY A 432 18.33 -0.66 -8.90
N PRO A 433 18.36 -1.87 -8.34
CA PRO A 433 17.98 -2.12 -6.95
C PRO A 433 18.91 -1.40 -5.97
N ASN A 434 18.37 -0.87 -4.87
CA ASN A 434 19.13 -0.03 -3.95
C ASN A 434 18.93 -0.34 -2.45
N ALA A 435 18.33 -1.50 -2.13
CA ALA A 435 18.00 -1.94 -0.78
C ALA A 435 16.92 -1.11 -0.05
N ASN A 436 16.27 -0.16 -0.70
CA ASN A 436 15.01 0.38 -0.23
C ASN A 436 13.90 -0.56 -0.70
N LEU A 437 13.46 -1.48 0.15
CA LEU A 437 12.50 -2.53 -0.21
C LEU A 437 11.17 -1.99 -0.71
N TYR A 438 10.77 -0.77 -0.31
CA TYR A 438 9.58 -0.13 -0.86
C TYR A 438 9.76 0.23 -2.33
N TYR A 439 10.88 0.86 -2.68
CA TYR A 439 11.24 1.15 -4.06
C TYR A 439 11.41 -0.15 -4.86
N ASP A 440 12.19 -1.08 -4.32
CA ASP A 440 12.51 -2.33 -4.98
C ASP A 440 11.24 -3.17 -5.26
N TYR A 441 10.25 -3.14 -4.35
CA TYR A 441 8.97 -3.83 -4.53
C TYR A 441 8.17 -3.30 -5.73
N TYR A 442 8.02 -1.98 -5.85
CA TYR A 442 7.29 -1.39 -6.96
C TYR A 442 8.06 -1.47 -8.28
N ALA A 443 9.35 -1.15 -8.26
CA ALA A 443 10.20 -1.19 -9.46
C ALA A 443 10.33 -2.61 -10.04
N THR A 444 10.39 -3.64 -9.18
CA THR A 444 10.39 -5.04 -9.60
C THR A 444 9.13 -5.39 -10.38
N GLN A 445 7.95 -4.97 -9.92
CA GLN A 445 6.69 -5.21 -10.63
C GLN A 445 6.64 -4.49 -11.97
N VAL A 446 7.04 -3.20 -12.01
CA VAL A 446 7.05 -2.41 -13.25
C VAL A 446 7.90 -3.10 -14.32
N LEU A 447 9.13 -3.49 -13.97
CA LEU A 447 10.06 -4.11 -14.91
C LEU A 447 9.62 -5.55 -15.28
N HIS A 448 9.06 -6.29 -14.32
CA HIS A 448 8.52 -7.64 -14.58
C HIS A 448 7.37 -7.61 -15.58
N HIS A 449 6.44 -6.67 -15.45
CA HIS A 449 5.31 -6.54 -16.37
C HIS A 449 5.73 -6.22 -17.81
N VAL A 450 6.85 -5.54 -18.00
CA VAL A 450 7.35 -5.18 -19.33
C VAL A 450 8.23 -6.29 -19.94
N GLU A 451 8.86 -7.11 -19.08
CA GLU A 451 9.79 -8.18 -19.46
C GLU A 451 11.02 -7.66 -20.26
N GLY A 452 11.75 -8.53 -20.93
CA GLY A 452 12.89 -8.19 -21.77
C GLY A 452 14.21 -7.98 -21.00
N GLU A 453 15.19 -7.34 -21.66
CA GLU A 453 16.56 -7.22 -21.14
C GLU A 453 16.63 -6.40 -19.84
N ARG A 454 15.85 -5.32 -19.71
CA ARG A 454 15.78 -4.50 -18.49
C ARG A 454 15.32 -5.33 -17.30
N TRP A 455 14.30 -6.16 -17.51
CA TRP A 455 13.83 -7.10 -16.49
C TRP A 455 14.90 -8.12 -16.11
N THR A 456 15.53 -8.75 -17.08
CA THR A 456 16.55 -9.76 -16.84
C THR A 456 17.72 -9.20 -16.02
N ALA A 457 18.21 -8.02 -16.38
CA ALA A 457 19.30 -7.35 -15.66
C ALA A 457 18.88 -6.97 -14.22
N TRP A 458 17.68 -6.41 -14.04
CA TRP A 458 17.14 -6.07 -12.75
C TRP A 458 16.97 -7.30 -11.86
N ASN A 459 16.26 -8.32 -12.40
CA ASN A 459 15.91 -9.53 -11.67
C ASN A 459 17.14 -10.28 -11.15
N ASN A 460 18.15 -10.47 -11.99
CA ASN A 460 19.37 -11.16 -11.57
C ASN A 460 20.01 -10.46 -10.37
N LYS A 461 20.12 -9.12 -10.43
CA LYS A 461 20.71 -8.33 -9.36
C LYS A 461 19.83 -8.33 -8.09
N MET A 462 18.50 -8.13 -8.25
CA MET A 462 17.57 -8.04 -7.13
C MET A 462 17.43 -9.38 -6.41
N ARG A 463 17.14 -10.44 -7.15
CA ARG A 463 17.01 -11.81 -6.66
C ARG A 463 18.24 -12.24 -5.87
N ASP A 464 19.44 -12.10 -6.49
CA ASP A 464 20.68 -12.58 -5.89
C ASP A 464 21.06 -11.76 -4.65
N SER A 465 20.77 -10.45 -4.65
CA SER A 465 20.95 -9.59 -3.48
C SER A 465 20.05 -10.00 -2.32
N LEU A 466 18.78 -10.31 -2.58
CA LEU A 466 17.84 -10.75 -1.54
C LEU A 466 18.23 -12.13 -0.98
N ILE A 467 18.57 -13.09 -1.84
CA ILE A 467 19.03 -14.42 -1.38
C ILE A 467 20.24 -14.28 -0.47
N LYS A 468 21.20 -13.42 -0.84
CA LYS A 468 22.42 -13.18 -0.05
C LYS A 468 22.14 -12.45 1.28
N ALA A 469 21.14 -11.56 1.31
CA ALA A 469 20.82 -10.74 2.48
C ALA A 469 19.91 -11.44 3.49
N GLN A 470 19.30 -12.58 3.14
CA GLN A 470 18.43 -13.33 4.04
C GLN A 470 19.20 -13.81 5.28
N SER A 471 18.66 -13.60 6.46
CA SER A 471 19.20 -14.16 7.70
C SER A 471 19.13 -15.69 7.66
N THR A 472 20.25 -16.37 7.94
CA THR A 472 20.36 -17.84 7.83
C THR A 472 20.52 -18.54 9.16
N THR A 473 20.73 -17.81 10.25
CA THR A 473 21.03 -18.34 11.57
C THR A 473 20.14 -17.77 12.67
N GLY A 474 20.06 -18.46 13.79
CA GLY A 474 19.32 -18.04 14.96
C GLY A 474 17.80 -17.98 14.73
N HIS A 475 17.11 -17.24 15.57
CA HIS A 475 15.66 -17.08 15.48
C HIS A 475 15.21 -16.20 14.28
N GLU A 476 16.13 -15.45 13.73
CA GLU A 476 15.92 -14.58 12.56
C GLU A 476 16.00 -15.33 11.23
N ALA A 477 16.43 -16.61 11.23
CA ALA A 477 16.60 -17.40 10.01
C ALA A 477 15.33 -17.39 9.14
N GLY A 478 15.50 -17.03 7.87
CA GLY A 478 14.42 -16.89 6.89
C GLY A 478 13.91 -15.45 6.73
N SER A 479 14.31 -14.50 7.56
CA SER A 479 13.82 -13.12 7.50
C SER A 479 14.84 -12.14 6.92
N TRP A 480 14.38 -10.92 6.63
CA TRP A 480 15.20 -9.80 6.19
C TRP A 480 15.03 -8.59 7.10
N TYR A 481 16.06 -7.80 7.15
CA TYR A 481 16.02 -6.46 7.69
C TYR A 481 17.00 -5.56 6.92
N GLU A 482 16.46 -4.52 6.30
CA GLU A 482 17.29 -3.45 5.72
C GLU A 482 17.72 -2.48 6.82
N GLY A 483 18.98 -2.03 6.78
CA GLY A 483 19.50 -1.07 7.75
C GLY A 483 18.74 0.26 7.73
N PHE A 484 18.91 1.04 8.80
CA PHE A 484 18.33 2.38 8.93
C PHE A 484 19.05 3.36 7.98
N GLY A 485 18.54 3.52 6.76
CA GLY A 485 18.80 4.71 5.97
C GLY A 485 17.69 5.75 6.19
N GLU A 486 17.95 7.04 6.09
CA GLU A 486 16.94 8.11 6.24
C GLU A 486 15.76 7.96 5.26
N GLN A 487 15.91 7.17 4.21
CA GLN A 487 14.89 6.89 3.19
C GLN A 487 14.26 5.50 3.31
N SER A 488 14.67 4.70 4.28
CA SER A 488 14.13 3.35 4.51
C SER A 488 12.93 3.40 5.44
N HIS A 489 11.81 2.82 5.02
CA HIS A 489 10.63 2.61 5.86
C HIS A 489 10.77 1.39 6.78
N GLY A 490 11.90 0.68 6.72
CA GLY A 490 12.17 -0.53 7.49
C GLY A 490 11.99 -0.35 8.99
N ALA A 491 12.37 0.80 9.54
CA ALA A 491 12.21 1.09 10.96
C ALA A 491 10.75 1.09 11.45
N HIS A 492 9.80 1.52 10.61
CA HIS A 492 8.38 1.62 11.00
C HIS A 492 7.74 0.26 11.22
N GLY A 493 7.91 -0.64 10.26
CA GLY A 493 7.36 -2.00 10.31
C GLY A 493 8.35 -3.07 10.74
N GLY A 494 9.62 -2.70 10.89
CA GLY A 494 10.69 -3.60 11.33
C GLY A 494 10.85 -4.83 10.43
N ARG A 495 11.30 -5.90 11.04
CA ARG A 495 11.59 -7.16 10.36
C ARG A 495 10.36 -7.78 9.69
N ILE A 496 9.15 -7.63 10.24
CA ILE A 496 7.90 -8.10 9.60
C ILE A 496 7.71 -7.43 8.23
N TYR A 497 7.84 -6.10 8.17
CA TYR A 497 7.68 -5.34 6.94
C TYR A 497 8.76 -5.70 5.90
N CYS A 498 10.02 -5.72 6.31
CA CYS A 498 11.13 -6.04 5.41
C CYS A 498 11.02 -7.47 4.86
N THR A 499 10.68 -8.43 5.71
CA THR A 499 10.50 -9.82 5.30
C THR A 499 9.33 -9.97 4.33
N SER A 500 8.22 -9.27 4.57
CA SER A 500 7.06 -9.31 3.67
C SER A 500 7.41 -8.79 2.27
N LEU A 501 8.01 -7.59 2.18
CA LEU A 501 8.35 -7.02 0.87
C LEU A 501 9.41 -7.84 0.14
N ALA A 502 10.46 -8.28 0.84
CA ALA A 502 11.50 -9.12 0.23
C ALA A 502 10.93 -10.43 -0.31
N THR A 503 10.03 -11.07 0.44
CA THR A 503 9.36 -12.29 -0.01
C THR A 503 8.48 -12.03 -1.23
N MET A 504 7.65 -10.98 -1.21
CA MET A 504 6.78 -10.61 -2.34
C MET A 504 7.57 -10.21 -3.59
N ILE A 505 8.77 -9.64 -3.45
CA ILE A 505 9.69 -9.39 -4.57
C ILE A 505 10.15 -10.72 -5.18
N LEU A 506 10.55 -11.70 -4.36
CA LEU A 506 10.97 -13.02 -4.84
C LEU A 506 9.82 -13.85 -5.43
N GLU A 507 8.58 -13.51 -5.10
CA GLU A 507 7.36 -14.15 -5.62
C GLU A 507 6.84 -13.52 -6.91
N VAL A 508 7.46 -12.47 -7.42
CA VAL A 508 6.93 -11.66 -8.54
C VAL A 508 6.56 -12.51 -9.75
N TYR A 509 7.29 -13.58 -10.02
CA TYR A 509 7.12 -14.47 -11.19
C TYR A 509 5.73 -15.11 -11.29
N TYR A 510 5.15 -15.46 -10.18
CA TYR A 510 3.84 -16.14 -10.10
C TYR A 510 2.78 -15.30 -9.35
N ARG A 511 3.23 -14.26 -8.62
CA ARG A 511 2.32 -13.35 -7.94
C ARG A 511 1.66 -12.38 -8.92
N HIS A 512 2.40 -11.91 -9.90
CA HIS A 512 1.95 -10.93 -10.89
C HIS A 512 2.21 -11.44 -12.31
N MET A 513 1.14 -11.84 -13.00
CA MET A 513 1.26 -12.18 -14.42
C MET A 513 1.65 -10.91 -15.20
N PRO A 514 2.59 -11.01 -16.16
CA PRO A 514 2.96 -9.87 -17.00
C PRO A 514 1.74 -9.34 -17.77
N ILE A 515 1.42 -8.06 -17.58
CA ILE A 515 0.21 -7.44 -18.13
C ILE A 515 0.23 -7.47 -19.66
N TYR A 516 1.40 -7.30 -20.26
CA TYR A 516 1.54 -7.14 -21.72
C TYR A 516 1.79 -8.44 -22.49
N SER A 517 2.15 -9.54 -21.83
CA SER A 517 2.35 -10.83 -22.51
C SER A 517 1.05 -11.49 -22.96
N GLN A 518 -0.07 -11.16 -22.33
CA GLN A 518 -1.38 -11.68 -22.74
C GLN A 518 -1.94 -10.99 -23.99
N GLN A 519 -1.57 -9.74 -24.25
CA GLN A 519 -1.99 -9.02 -25.46
C GLN A 519 -1.44 -9.66 -26.74
N SER A 520 -0.24 -10.25 -26.70
CA SER A 520 0.35 -10.94 -27.86
C SER A 520 -0.36 -12.26 -28.19
N VAL A 521 -0.89 -12.95 -27.18
CA VAL A 521 -1.62 -14.21 -27.39
C VAL A 521 -3.00 -13.99 -27.99
N ASP A 522 -3.68 -12.90 -27.58
CA ASP A 522 -5.01 -12.55 -28.13
C ASP A 522 -4.91 -11.99 -29.56
N GLU A 523 -3.79 -11.39 -29.96
CA GLU A 523 -3.54 -10.95 -31.34
C GLU A 523 -3.22 -12.11 -32.28
N ASP A 524 -2.55 -13.16 -31.80
CA ASP A 524 -2.21 -14.36 -32.56
C ASP A 524 -3.41 -15.30 -32.79
N PHE A 525 -4.52 -15.13 -32.06
CA PHE A 525 -5.76 -15.89 -32.18
C PHE A 525 -6.93 -15.11 -32.84
N LYS A 526 -6.69 -13.92 -33.36
CA LYS A 526 -7.65 -13.23 -34.25
C LYS A 526 -7.49 -13.74 -35.67
N GLU A 527 -8.04 -14.94 -35.94
CA GLU A 527 -8.43 -15.37 -37.28
C GLU A 527 -9.91 -15.16 -37.53
#